data_b0bd69d3e80b7642b0db350c1ac93383
#
_entry.id   b0bd69d3e80b7642b0db350c1ac93383
#
_cell.length_a   1.000
_cell.length_b   1.000
_cell.length_c   1.000
_cell.angle_alpha   90.00
_cell.angle_beta   90.00
_cell.angle_gamma   90.00
#
_symmetry.space_group_name_H-M   'P 1'
#
loop_
_entity.id
_entity.type
_entity.pdbx_description
1 polymer ?
#
loop_
_entity_poly.entity_id
_entity_poly.type
_entity_poly.pdbx_seq_one_letter_code
_entity_poly.pdbx_strand_id
1 'polypeptide(L)'
;MKRKIYFVPHQDDELLTFGIDIALSVKEGFEVFVVLCTDGGGSRIRNILNDKSECSICHSLHAYPLSVDEFIKARDREIISSCASLGVKKENLIIEERRIADGSLDEERAKELIKKYLDYFGKDSFVSTMYPNDESVQHRDHRRLGLAALSLKNEGIIKHLSLDEEPYVYKKVTHSPDSEPERITASGEISKIIDEAIKAYSLFDPSQGRYAIGFHSVNKEMLLLKEEKTLYRHNY
;
A
#
# COMPACT_ATOMS: atom_id res chain seq x y z
N MET A 1 6.26 19.26 -14.82
CA MET A 1 6.42 17.81 -14.54
C MET A 1 5.05 17.27 -14.16
N LYS A 2 4.61 16.11 -14.68
CA LYS A 2 3.35 15.48 -14.27
C LYS A 2 3.54 14.88 -12.88
N ARG A 3 2.53 15.02 -12.00
CA ARG A 3 2.54 14.49 -10.63
C ARG A 3 1.55 13.36 -10.49
N LYS A 4 1.95 12.34 -9.71
CA LYS A 4 1.05 11.23 -9.36
C LYS A 4 1.13 10.98 -7.86
N ILE A 5 -0.01 10.96 -7.20
CA ILE A 5 -0.15 10.80 -5.75
C ILE A 5 -0.82 9.46 -5.50
N TYR A 6 -0.16 8.60 -4.75
CA TYR A 6 -0.68 7.33 -4.28
C TYR A 6 -1.13 7.48 -2.83
N PHE A 7 -2.42 7.25 -2.57
CA PHE A 7 -2.95 7.17 -1.22
C PHE A 7 -2.97 5.72 -0.78
N VAL A 8 -2.15 5.40 0.21
CA VAL A 8 -1.84 4.04 0.64
C VAL A 8 -2.40 3.82 2.04
N PRO A 9 -3.34 2.89 2.24
CA PRO A 9 -3.94 2.64 3.54
C PRO A 9 -2.92 2.24 4.60
N HIS A 10 -2.14 1.19 4.35
CA HIS A 10 -1.18 0.63 5.30
C HIS A 10 0.20 0.47 4.68
N GLN A 11 1.20 0.23 5.50
CA GLN A 11 2.53 -0.21 5.05
C GLN A 11 2.39 -1.63 4.49
N ASP A 12 2.86 -1.90 3.33
CA ASP A 12 2.78 -3.07 2.43
C ASP A 12 1.87 -2.85 1.20
N ASP A 13 0.80 -2.07 1.30
CA ASP A 13 -0.11 -1.79 0.18
C ASP A 13 0.58 -1.03 -0.96
N GLU A 14 1.56 -0.15 -0.67
CA GLU A 14 2.30 0.57 -1.72
C GLU A 14 3.03 -0.39 -2.65
N LEU A 15 3.42 -1.56 -2.15
CA LEU A 15 4.06 -2.60 -2.94
C LEU A 15 3.05 -3.56 -3.56
N LEU A 16 2.13 -4.11 -2.75
CA LEU A 16 1.20 -5.15 -3.15
C LEU A 16 0.23 -4.69 -4.23
N THR A 17 -0.28 -3.46 -4.07
CA THR A 17 -1.29 -2.90 -4.98
C THR A 17 -0.66 -1.96 -6.01
N PHE A 18 0.26 -1.09 -5.60
CA PHE A 18 0.74 0.00 -6.45
C PHE A 18 2.19 -0.16 -6.92
N GLY A 19 2.95 -1.12 -6.42
CA GLY A 19 4.40 -1.19 -6.65
C GLY A 19 4.80 -1.17 -8.13
N ILE A 20 4.07 -1.91 -8.95
CA ILE A 20 4.32 -1.94 -10.40
C ILE A 20 4.03 -0.58 -11.03
N ASP A 21 2.90 0.04 -10.67
CA ASP A 21 2.52 1.35 -11.21
C ASP A 21 3.43 2.49 -10.70
N ILE A 22 3.85 2.44 -9.44
CA ILE A 22 4.83 3.37 -8.88
C ILE A 22 6.13 3.30 -9.70
N ALA A 23 6.69 2.10 -9.89
CA ALA A 23 7.92 1.92 -10.62
C ALA A 23 7.81 2.35 -12.10
N LEU A 24 6.69 2.05 -12.76
CA LEU A 24 6.39 2.52 -14.11
C LEU A 24 6.27 4.05 -14.17
N SER A 25 5.52 4.66 -13.26
CA SER A 25 5.33 6.11 -13.21
C SER A 25 6.65 6.85 -12.98
N VAL A 26 7.52 6.35 -12.09
CA VAL A 26 8.88 6.89 -11.89
C VAL A 26 9.69 6.80 -13.18
N LYS A 27 9.66 5.66 -13.86
CA LYS A 27 10.37 5.45 -15.13
C LYS A 27 9.84 6.35 -16.25
N GLU A 28 8.55 6.66 -16.26
CA GLU A 28 7.91 7.57 -17.21
C GLU A 28 8.15 9.04 -16.89
N GLY A 29 8.87 9.34 -15.80
CA GLY A 29 9.25 10.70 -15.42
C GLY A 29 8.17 11.48 -14.67
N PHE A 30 7.20 10.80 -14.07
CA PHE A 30 6.30 11.43 -13.10
C PHE A 30 7.06 11.81 -11.82
N GLU A 31 6.67 12.93 -11.23
CA GLU A 31 6.98 13.21 -9.83
C GLU A 31 5.98 12.43 -8.97
N VAL A 32 6.46 11.32 -8.39
CA VAL A 32 5.62 10.37 -7.63
C VAL A 32 5.64 10.74 -6.16
N PHE A 33 4.45 10.80 -5.55
CA PHE A 33 4.22 10.96 -4.11
C PHE A 33 3.48 9.77 -3.56
N VAL A 34 3.88 9.29 -2.38
CA VAL A 34 3.20 8.23 -1.64
C VAL A 34 2.76 8.80 -0.30
N VAL A 35 1.46 8.76 -0.01
CA VAL A 35 0.85 9.24 1.25
C VAL A 35 0.36 8.05 2.03
N LEU A 36 1.00 7.75 3.16
CA LEU A 36 0.56 6.71 4.09
C LEU A 36 -0.58 7.23 4.97
N CYS A 37 -1.77 6.63 4.83
CA CYS A 37 -3.01 7.16 5.40
C CYS A 37 -3.22 6.80 6.87
N THR A 38 -2.80 5.57 7.29
CA THR A 38 -2.97 5.08 8.67
C THR A 38 -1.65 4.71 9.32
N ASP A 39 -1.68 4.42 10.62
CA ASP A 39 -0.47 4.05 11.37
C ASP A 39 -0.09 2.57 11.23
N GLY A 40 -1.03 1.71 10.80
CA GLY A 40 -0.80 0.27 10.67
C GLY A 40 -0.59 -0.47 11.99
N GLY A 41 -0.97 0.14 13.12
CA GLY A 41 -0.72 -0.41 14.46
C GLY A 41 -1.63 -1.58 14.86
N GLY A 42 -2.72 -1.83 14.13
CA GLY A 42 -3.73 -2.85 14.42
C GLY A 42 -3.38 -4.27 13.97
N SER A 43 -2.26 -4.48 13.29
CA SER A 43 -1.87 -5.79 12.78
C SER A 43 -1.68 -6.84 13.88
N ARG A 44 -2.24 -8.04 13.66
CA ARG A 44 -2.09 -9.20 14.57
C ARG A 44 -0.65 -9.69 14.70
N ILE A 45 0.22 -9.35 13.76
CA ILE A 45 1.63 -9.77 13.76
C ILE A 45 2.37 -9.25 14.98
N ARG A 46 1.98 -8.08 15.53
CA ARG A 46 2.55 -7.60 16.79
C ARG A 46 2.39 -8.61 17.94
N ASN A 47 1.23 -9.29 18.04
CA ASN A 47 1.00 -10.30 19.06
C ASN A 47 1.87 -11.54 18.85
N ILE A 48 2.08 -11.93 17.60
CA ILE A 48 2.97 -13.06 17.24
C ILE A 48 4.41 -12.72 17.60
N LEU A 49 4.89 -11.53 17.23
CA LEU A 49 6.23 -11.07 17.58
C LEU A 49 6.46 -10.92 19.09
N ASN A 50 5.41 -10.63 19.84
CA ASN A 50 5.45 -10.49 21.30
C ASN A 50 5.28 -11.83 22.07
N ASP A 51 5.50 -12.96 21.40
CA ASP A 51 5.39 -14.32 21.97
C ASP A 51 3.97 -14.65 22.51
N LYS A 52 2.94 -14.16 21.80
CA LYS A 52 1.55 -14.39 22.20
C LYS A 52 0.85 -15.47 21.38
N SER A 53 1.42 -15.85 20.25
CA SER A 53 0.92 -16.90 19.38
C SER A 53 2.03 -17.46 18.49
N GLU A 54 1.85 -18.68 17.98
CA GLU A 54 2.77 -19.29 17.02
C GLU A 54 2.71 -18.54 15.69
N CYS A 55 3.88 -18.26 15.11
CA CYS A 55 3.98 -17.67 13.78
C CYS A 55 3.56 -18.67 12.72
N SER A 56 2.56 -18.33 11.91
CA SER A 56 2.09 -19.18 10.82
C SER A 56 3.08 -19.36 9.67
N ILE A 57 4.16 -18.56 9.64
CA ILE A 57 5.18 -18.57 8.58
C ILE A 57 6.38 -19.43 8.96
N CYS A 58 6.94 -19.21 10.15
CA CYS A 58 8.16 -19.91 10.60
C CYS A 58 7.89 -20.98 11.67
N HIS A 59 6.64 -21.16 12.10
CA HIS A 59 6.21 -22.14 13.12
C HIS A 59 6.98 -22.05 14.45
N SER A 60 7.41 -20.83 14.81
CA SER A 60 8.10 -20.55 16.07
C SER A 60 7.46 -19.39 16.82
N LEU A 61 7.66 -19.39 18.14
CA LEU A 61 7.30 -18.25 18.97
C LEU A 61 8.41 -17.21 18.89
N HIS A 62 8.02 -15.95 18.70
CA HIS A 62 8.94 -14.82 18.70
C HIS A 62 8.89 -14.09 20.04
N ALA A 63 10.01 -13.70 20.56
CA ALA A 63 10.14 -12.98 21.86
C ALA A 63 10.68 -11.56 21.64
N TYR A 64 9.94 -10.75 20.89
CA TYR A 64 10.27 -9.35 20.60
C TYR A 64 9.16 -8.45 21.17
N PRO A 65 9.22 -8.05 22.45
CA PRO A 65 8.14 -7.34 23.13
C PRO A 65 8.02 -5.89 22.65
N LEU A 66 7.51 -5.72 21.44
CA LEU A 66 7.32 -4.40 20.82
C LEU A 66 6.07 -3.72 21.41
N SER A 67 6.23 -2.49 21.87
CA SER A 67 5.11 -1.57 22.07
C SER A 67 4.43 -1.26 20.73
N VAL A 68 3.24 -0.67 20.75
CA VAL A 68 2.54 -0.25 19.52
C VAL A 68 3.40 0.71 18.71
N ASP A 69 4.02 1.70 19.36
CA ASP A 69 4.86 2.70 18.69
C ASP A 69 6.12 2.09 18.06
N GLU A 70 6.76 1.13 18.73
CA GLU A 70 7.92 0.44 18.17
C GLU A 70 7.54 -0.44 16.98
N PHE A 71 6.38 -1.08 17.05
CA PHE A 71 5.82 -1.87 15.96
C PHE A 71 5.50 -0.99 14.74
N ILE A 72 4.82 0.15 14.95
CA ILE A 72 4.54 1.14 13.88
C ILE A 72 5.84 1.62 13.23
N LYS A 73 6.84 2.01 14.05
CA LYS A 73 8.15 2.45 13.55
C LYS A 73 8.88 1.35 12.76
N ALA A 74 8.71 0.08 13.15
CA ALA A 74 9.29 -1.03 12.41
C ALA A 74 8.63 -1.18 11.03
N ARG A 75 7.30 -1.10 10.94
CA ARG A 75 6.58 -1.07 9.66
C ARG A 75 6.95 0.14 8.79
N ASP A 76 7.12 1.31 9.42
CA ASP A 76 7.57 2.51 8.69
C ASP A 76 8.96 2.32 8.05
N ARG A 77 9.88 1.60 8.71
CA ARG A 77 11.17 1.26 8.09
C ARG A 77 11.02 0.34 6.87
N GLU A 78 10.04 -0.54 6.86
CA GLU A 78 9.78 -1.43 5.74
C GLU A 78 9.26 -0.64 4.53
N ILE A 79 8.22 0.19 4.69
CA ILE A 79 7.70 1.02 3.59
C ILE A 79 8.73 2.04 3.08
N ILE A 80 9.54 2.64 3.96
CA ILE A 80 10.64 3.55 3.55
C ILE A 80 11.61 2.82 2.62
N SER A 81 12.00 1.59 2.98
CA SER A 81 12.93 0.80 2.18
C SER A 81 12.31 0.32 0.87
N SER A 82 11.04 -0.09 0.90
CA SER A 82 10.28 -0.50 -0.28
C SER A 82 10.10 0.65 -1.26
N CYS A 83 9.61 1.81 -0.81
CA CYS A 83 9.47 3.02 -1.63
C CYS A 83 10.79 3.46 -2.25
N ALA A 84 11.90 3.37 -1.51
CA ALA A 84 13.23 3.68 -2.06
C ALA A 84 13.61 2.70 -3.19
N SER A 85 13.33 1.41 -3.05
CA SER A 85 13.53 0.41 -4.11
C SER A 85 12.64 0.67 -5.33
N LEU A 86 11.41 1.15 -5.13
CA LEU A 86 10.48 1.54 -6.21
C LEU A 86 10.89 2.84 -6.91
N GLY A 87 11.91 3.56 -6.42
CA GLY A 87 12.40 4.80 -7.00
C GLY A 87 11.70 6.07 -6.49
N VAL A 88 10.88 5.96 -5.45
CA VAL A 88 10.25 7.11 -4.79
C VAL A 88 11.31 7.89 -4.00
N LYS A 89 11.39 9.21 -4.22
CA LYS A 89 12.30 10.06 -3.44
C LYS A 89 11.87 10.09 -1.98
N LYS A 90 12.84 10.16 -1.07
CA LYS A 90 12.57 10.16 0.38
C LYS A 90 11.62 11.28 0.80
N GLU A 91 11.78 12.47 0.25
CA GLU A 91 10.95 13.65 0.52
C GLU A 91 9.53 13.53 -0.04
N ASN A 92 9.29 12.60 -0.97
CA ASN A 92 7.99 12.35 -1.59
C ASN A 92 7.21 11.21 -0.92
N LEU A 93 7.81 10.51 0.04
CA LEU A 93 7.09 9.57 0.92
C LEU A 93 6.60 10.33 2.15
N ILE A 94 5.29 10.48 2.27
CA ILE A 94 4.64 11.26 3.31
C ILE A 94 4.18 10.30 4.43
N ILE A 95 4.89 10.34 5.54
CA ILE A 95 4.56 9.63 6.79
C ILE A 95 4.37 10.69 7.86
N GLU A 96 3.11 11.07 8.11
CA GLU A 96 2.81 12.05 9.15
C GLU A 96 3.05 11.46 10.55
N GLU A 97 3.48 12.31 11.49
CA GLU A 97 3.68 11.91 12.88
C GLU A 97 2.37 11.44 13.54
N ARG A 98 1.26 12.13 13.21
CA ARG A 98 -0.08 11.80 13.69
C ARG A 98 -0.93 11.30 12.53
N ARG A 99 -0.99 10.00 12.39
CA ARG A 99 -1.82 9.31 11.39
C ARG A 99 -3.13 8.83 12.01
N ILE A 100 -4.07 8.49 11.14
CA ILE A 100 -5.32 7.83 11.54
C ILE A 100 -4.96 6.43 12.05
N ALA A 101 -5.56 6.00 13.16
CA ALA A 101 -5.33 4.65 13.66
C ALA A 101 -5.83 3.60 12.66
N ASP A 102 -5.08 2.53 12.49
CA ASP A 102 -5.43 1.37 11.67
C ASP A 102 -6.84 0.84 12.01
N GLY A 103 -7.66 0.62 10.99
CA GLY A 103 -9.07 0.24 11.11
C GLY A 103 -10.03 1.39 11.43
N SER A 104 -9.55 2.64 11.52
CA SER A 104 -10.36 3.81 11.90
C SER A 104 -10.54 4.84 10.79
N LEU A 105 -10.06 4.56 9.57
CA LEU A 105 -10.27 5.43 8.42
C LEU A 105 -11.75 5.38 8.02
N ASP A 106 -12.43 6.51 8.06
CA ASP A 106 -13.76 6.70 7.49
C ASP A 106 -13.68 7.48 6.16
N GLU A 107 -14.81 7.53 5.44
CA GLU A 107 -14.83 8.14 4.11
C GLU A 107 -14.60 9.65 4.15
N GLU A 108 -15.11 10.36 5.18
CA GLU A 108 -14.94 11.81 5.28
C GLU A 108 -13.48 12.17 5.60
N ARG A 109 -12.82 11.47 6.53
CA ARG A 109 -11.38 11.66 6.79
C ARG A 109 -10.53 11.33 5.57
N ALA A 110 -10.91 10.28 4.82
CA ALA A 110 -10.23 9.95 3.58
C ALA A 110 -10.38 11.07 2.53
N LYS A 111 -11.58 11.67 2.38
CA LYS A 111 -11.80 12.82 1.51
C LYS A 111 -10.98 14.04 1.92
N GLU A 112 -10.96 14.34 3.23
CA GLU A 112 -10.15 15.44 3.76
C GLU A 112 -8.66 15.25 3.47
N LEU A 113 -8.14 14.03 3.67
CA LEU A 113 -6.75 13.70 3.39
C LEU A 113 -6.41 13.86 1.90
N ILE A 114 -7.25 13.33 1.02
CA ILE A 114 -7.08 13.46 -0.43
C ILE A 114 -7.10 14.95 -0.85
N LYS A 115 -8.09 15.72 -0.39
CA LYS A 115 -8.19 17.16 -0.68
C LYS A 115 -6.95 17.93 -0.20
N LYS A 116 -6.48 17.67 1.03
CA LYS A 116 -5.27 18.27 1.61
C LYS A 116 -4.07 18.12 0.67
N TYR A 117 -3.82 16.91 0.19
CA TYR A 117 -2.66 16.66 -0.65
C TYR A 117 -2.84 17.06 -2.12
N LEU A 118 -4.06 17.07 -2.63
CA LEU A 118 -4.37 17.69 -3.93
C LEU A 118 -4.12 19.21 -3.89
N ASP A 119 -4.49 19.88 -2.80
CA ASP A 119 -4.21 21.33 -2.64
C ASP A 119 -2.71 21.58 -2.49
N TYR A 120 -1.97 20.70 -1.80
CA TYR A 120 -0.54 20.86 -1.58
C TYR A 120 0.30 20.54 -2.83
N PHE A 121 0.04 19.43 -3.52
CA PHE A 121 0.82 18.99 -4.68
C PHE A 121 0.27 19.48 -6.02
N GLY A 122 -0.98 19.96 -6.06
CA GLY A 122 -1.64 20.51 -7.24
C GLY A 122 -2.86 19.69 -7.69
N LYS A 123 -3.92 20.43 -8.00
CA LYS A 123 -5.25 19.86 -8.37
C LYS A 123 -5.27 19.09 -9.70
N ASP A 124 -4.25 19.26 -10.52
CA ASP A 124 -4.08 18.52 -11.77
C ASP A 124 -3.25 17.23 -11.61
N SER A 125 -2.93 16.85 -10.37
CA SER A 125 -2.22 15.61 -10.09
C SER A 125 -3.09 14.40 -10.42
N PHE A 126 -2.45 13.34 -10.92
CA PHE A 126 -3.06 12.02 -11.02
C PHE A 126 -3.19 11.44 -9.62
N VAL A 127 -4.32 10.85 -9.31
CA VAL A 127 -4.59 10.17 -8.02
C VAL A 127 -4.71 8.68 -8.28
N SER A 128 -4.03 7.88 -7.47
CA SER A 128 -4.18 6.43 -7.45
C SER A 128 -4.45 5.95 -6.03
N THR A 129 -5.41 5.06 -5.86
CA THR A 129 -5.73 4.42 -4.59
C THR A 129 -6.41 3.07 -4.80
N MET A 130 -6.87 2.43 -3.71
CA MET A 130 -7.45 1.10 -3.73
C MET A 130 -8.80 1.07 -4.44
N TYR A 131 -9.06 0.02 -5.23
CA TYR A 131 -10.41 -0.28 -5.70
C TYR A 131 -11.29 -0.72 -4.52
N PRO A 132 -12.51 -0.16 -4.37
CA PRO A 132 -13.35 -0.40 -3.19
C PRO A 132 -14.13 -1.72 -3.28
N ASN A 133 -13.47 -2.84 -3.04
CA ASN A 133 -14.10 -4.14 -2.95
C ASN A 133 -14.96 -4.31 -1.68
N ASP A 134 -15.67 -5.43 -1.59
CA ASP A 134 -16.44 -5.79 -0.40
C ASP A 134 -15.54 -6.07 0.81
N GLU A 135 -15.98 -5.67 2.01
CA GLU A 135 -15.20 -5.87 3.26
C GLU A 135 -14.99 -7.35 3.62
N SER A 136 -15.69 -8.29 2.98
CA SER A 136 -15.45 -9.73 3.15
C SER A 136 -14.14 -10.20 2.51
N VAL A 137 -13.61 -9.44 1.55
CA VAL A 137 -12.38 -9.78 0.80
C VAL A 137 -11.29 -8.73 0.95
N GLN A 138 -11.60 -7.56 1.48
CA GLN A 138 -10.71 -6.42 1.58
C GLN A 138 -10.83 -5.73 2.95
N HIS A 139 -9.73 -5.16 3.45
CA HIS A 139 -9.75 -4.37 4.67
C HIS A 139 -10.65 -3.12 4.52
N ARG A 140 -11.40 -2.78 5.60
CA ARG A 140 -12.35 -1.65 5.55
C ARG A 140 -11.70 -0.31 5.17
N ASP A 141 -10.47 -0.05 5.61
CA ASP A 141 -9.76 1.20 5.30
C ASP A 141 -9.48 1.31 3.79
N HIS A 142 -9.14 0.19 3.12
CA HIS A 142 -8.99 0.11 1.67
C HIS A 142 -10.28 0.54 0.97
N ARG A 143 -11.40 -0.08 1.36
CA ARG A 143 -12.71 0.21 0.79
C ARG A 143 -13.11 1.67 1.00
N ARG A 144 -12.94 2.21 2.21
CA ARG A 144 -13.29 3.59 2.55
C ARG A 144 -12.48 4.60 1.74
N LEU A 145 -11.19 4.35 1.57
CA LEU A 145 -10.32 5.20 0.78
C LEU A 145 -10.73 5.20 -0.71
N GLY A 146 -11.03 4.04 -1.28
CA GLY A 146 -11.52 3.92 -2.65
C GLY A 146 -12.85 4.63 -2.89
N LEU A 147 -13.83 4.46 -1.96
CA LEU A 147 -15.13 5.15 -2.04
C LEU A 147 -14.97 6.68 -1.95
N ALA A 148 -14.10 7.17 -1.05
CA ALA A 148 -13.80 8.58 -0.94
C ALA A 148 -13.24 9.16 -2.23
N ALA A 149 -12.31 8.44 -2.88
CA ALA A 149 -11.73 8.87 -4.16
C ALA A 149 -12.77 8.91 -5.28
N LEU A 150 -13.65 7.90 -5.38
CA LEU A 150 -14.76 7.88 -6.34
C LEU A 150 -15.73 9.04 -6.11
N SER A 151 -16.09 9.31 -4.85
CA SER A 151 -16.95 10.46 -4.52
C SER A 151 -16.32 11.77 -4.99
N LEU A 152 -15.04 12.01 -4.67
CA LEU A 152 -14.32 13.20 -5.10
C LEU A 152 -14.13 13.30 -6.62
N LYS A 153 -14.04 12.16 -7.32
CA LYS A 153 -14.06 12.12 -8.79
C LYS A 153 -15.41 12.58 -9.33
N ASN A 154 -16.51 12.06 -8.78
CA ASN A 154 -17.87 12.44 -9.17
C ASN A 154 -18.19 13.90 -8.87
N GLU A 155 -17.61 14.46 -7.79
CA GLU A 155 -17.68 15.88 -7.46
C GLU A 155 -16.80 16.77 -8.37
N GLY A 156 -16.02 16.20 -9.29
CA GLY A 156 -15.10 16.92 -10.17
C GLY A 156 -13.84 17.47 -9.50
N ILE A 157 -13.56 17.05 -8.25
CA ILE A 157 -12.38 17.47 -7.48
C ILE A 157 -11.14 16.72 -7.97
N ILE A 158 -11.24 15.41 -8.18
CA ILE A 158 -10.19 14.60 -8.81
C ILE A 158 -10.40 14.59 -10.31
N LYS A 159 -9.42 15.06 -11.07
CA LYS A 159 -9.49 15.08 -12.55
C LYS A 159 -9.06 13.75 -13.17
N HIS A 160 -8.04 13.12 -12.61
CA HIS A 160 -7.47 11.86 -13.10
C HIS A 160 -7.41 10.88 -11.94
N LEU A 161 -8.19 9.79 -12.01
CA LEU A 161 -8.28 8.76 -11.00
C LEU A 161 -7.99 7.39 -11.61
N SER A 162 -7.12 6.64 -10.97
CA SER A 162 -7.00 5.19 -11.14
C SER A 162 -7.26 4.49 -9.79
N LEU A 163 -7.95 3.37 -9.83
CA LEU A 163 -8.18 2.50 -8.69
C LEU A 163 -7.54 1.16 -8.98
N ASP A 164 -6.59 0.76 -8.14
CA ASP A 164 -5.82 -0.45 -8.38
C ASP A 164 -6.21 -1.57 -7.41
N GLU A 165 -6.12 -2.81 -7.87
CA GLU A 165 -6.36 -4.04 -7.14
C GLU A 165 -5.12 -4.93 -7.16
N GLU A 166 -4.77 -5.51 -6.02
CA GLU A 166 -3.74 -6.53 -5.95
C GLU A 166 -4.22 -7.88 -6.50
N PRO A 167 -3.34 -8.75 -7.03
CA PRO A 167 -3.72 -10.02 -7.63
C PRO A 167 -4.48 -10.96 -6.67
N TYR A 168 -4.17 -10.91 -5.38
CA TYR A 168 -4.78 -11.78 -4.38
C TYR A 168 -6.25 -11.43 -4.13
N VAL A 169 -6.58 -10.14 -4.09
CA VAL A 169 -7.96 -9.66 -3.95
C VAL A 169 -8.72 -9.92 -5.25
N TYR A 170 -8.14 -9.55 -6.40
CA TYR A 170 -8.74 -9.78 -7.72
C TYR A 170 -9.21 -11.22 -7.93
N LYS A 171 -8.40 -12.21 -7.53
CA LYS A 171 -8.74 -13.64 -7.65
C LYS A 171 -9.89 -14.10 -6.76
N LYS A 172 -10.26 -13.31 -5.76
CA LYS A 172 -11.36 -13.64 -4.82
C LYS A 172 -12.69 -12.99 -5.19
N VAL A 173 -12.65 -12.03 -6.10
CA VAL A 173 -13.82 -11.22 -6.51
C VAL A 173 -14.31 -11.68 -7.87
N THR A 174 -15.62 -11.70 -8.07
CA THR A 174 -16.22 -11.90 -9.39
C THR A 174 -16.43 -10.53 -10.04
N HIS A 175 -15.68 -10.24 -11.09
CA HIS A 175 -15.84 -9.02 -11.87
C HIS A 175 -16.94 -9.19 -12.93
N SER A 176 -17.71 -8.11 -13.16
CA SER A 176 -18.60 -8.05 -14.30
C SER A 176 -17.79 -7.89 -15.59
N PRO A 177 -18.18 -8.54 -16.71
CA PRO A 177 -17.50 -8.34 -17.99
C PRO A 177 -17.38 -6.88 -18.43
N ASP A 178 -18.34 -6.03 -18.03
CA ASP A 178 -18.38 -4.61 -18.37
C ASP A 178 -17.48 -3.75 -17.48
N SER A 179 -16.92 -4.32 -16.41
CA SER A 179 -16.04 -3.64 -15.44
C SER A 179 -14.71 -4.36 -15.23
N GLU A 180 -14.29 -5.19 -16.19
CA GLU A 180 -13.03 -5.92 -16.10
C GLU A 180 -11.85 -4.95 -16.10
N PRO A 181 -10.97 -5.01 -15.08
CA PRO A 181 -9.84 -4.10 -14.99
C PRO A 181 -8.75 -4.41 -16.01
N GLU A 182 -7.98 -3.40 -16.35
CA GLU A 182 -6.76 -3.56 -17.14
C GLU A 182 -5.73 -4.36 -16.34
N ARG A 183 -5.23 -5.44 -16.94
CA ARG A 183 -4.14 -6.22 -16.36
C ARG A 183 -2.79 -5.65 -16.78
N ILE A 184 -1.99 -5.20 -15.81
CA ILE A 184 -0.65 -4.66 -16.02
C ILE A 184 0.37 -5.62 -15.42
N THR A 185 1.30 -6.12 -16.25
CA THR A 185 2.34 -7.08 -15.81
C THR A 185 3.73 -6.46 -15.94
N ALA A 186 4.49 -6.52 -14.85
CA ALA A 186 5.87 -6.05 -14.82
C ALA A 186 6.80 -6.98 -15.60
N SER A 187 7.71 -6.40 -16.36
CA SER A 187 8.74 -7.14 -17.11
C SER A 187 10.10 -6.44 -17.02
N GLY A 188 11.15 -7.14 -17.37
CA GLY A 188 12.49 -6.57 -17.49
C GLY A 188 12.98 -5.91 -16.21
N GLU A 189 13.29 -4.62 -16.28
CA GLU A 189 13.79 -3.81 -15.18
C GLU A 189 12.75 -3.64 -14.05
N ILE A 190 11.48 -3.39 -14.40
CA ILE A 190 10.41 -3.24 -13.42
C ILE A 190 10.24 -4.51 -12.58
N SER A 191 10.31 -5.68 -13.20
CA SER A 191 10.27 -6.97 -12.49
C SER A 191 11.38 -7.08 -11.42
N LYS A 192 12.60 -6.61 -11.72
CA LYS A 192 13.72 -6.60 -10.76
C LYS A 192 13.49 -5.61 -9.62
N ILE A 193 12.95 -4.44 -9.93
CA ILE A 193 12.58 -3.41 -8.93
C ILE A 193 11.57 -3.99 -7.93
N ILE A 194 10.54 -4.70 -8.40
CA ILE A 194 9.56 -5.36 -7.54
C ILE A 194 10.21 -6.41 -6.65
N ASP A 195 11.12 -7.23 -7.18
CA ASP A 195 11.84 -8.22 -6.38
C ASP A 195 12.67 -7.57 -5.26
N GLU A 196 13.33 -6.44 -5.52
CA GLU A 196 14.07 -5.68 -4.50
C GLU A 196 13.13 -5.05 -3.46
N ALA A 197 11.97 -4.52 -3.86
CA ALA A 197 10.99 -3.98 -2.94
C ALA A 197 10.39 -5.07 -2.02
N ILE A 198 10.14 -6.28 -2.53
CA ILE A 198 9.72 -7.44 -1.72
C ILE A 198 10.77 -7.79 -0.66
N LYS A 199 12.08 -7.71 -0.99
CA LYS A 199 13.15 -7.96 -0.03
C LYS A 199 13.13 -6.98 1.15
N ALA A 200 12.68 -5.73 0.95
CA ALA A 200 12.56 -4.76 2.03
C ALA A 200 11.61 -5.22 3.13
N TYR A 201 10.55 -5.95 2.77
CA TYR A 201 9.57 -6.53 3.70
C TYR A 201 9.99 -7.88 4.30
N SER A 202 10.92 -8.59 3.68
CA SER A 202 11.40 -9.89 4.15
C SER A 202 12.67 -9.81 4.99
N LEU A 203 13.25 -8.62 5.15
CA LEU A 203 14.47 -8.43 5.94
C LEU A 203 14.20 -8.57 7.44
N PHE A 204 14.82 -9.57 8.05
CA PHE A 204 14.75 -9.83 9.50
C PHE A 204 16.09 -9.52 10.16
N ASP A 205 16.16 -8.39 10.84
CA ASP A 205 17.32 -7.95 11.64
C ASP A 205 16.83 -7.15 12.87
N PRO A 206 16.49 -7.84 13.97
CA PRO A 206 16.00 -7.17 15.18
C PRO A 206 16.96 -6.12 15.76
N SER A 207 18.27 -6.27 15.54
CA SER A 207 19.27 -5.30 15.99
C SER A 207 19.11 -3.94 15.33
N GLN A 208 18.53 -3.91 14.11
CA GLN A 208 18.20 -2.72 13.34
C GLN A 208 16.71 -2.36 13.44
N GLY A 209 15.94 -3.04 14.29
CA GLY A 209 14.50 -2.86 14.43
C GLY A 209 13.73 -3.29 13.18
N ARG A 210 14.17 -4.33 12.48
CA ARG A 210 13.54 -4.94 11.31
C ARG A 210 13.07 -6.34 11.67
N TYR A 211 11.79 -6.59 11.49
CA TYR A 211 11.14 -7.82 11.96
C TYR A 211 10.40 -8.56 10.84
N ALA A 212 10.59 -8.17 9.58
CA ALA A 212 9.88 -8.72 8.42
C ALA A 212 8.35 -8.75 8.63
N ILE A 213 7.80 -7.66 9.17
CA ILE A 213 6.39 -7.59 9.61
C ILE A 213 5.46 -7.78 8.43
N GLY A 214 5.67 -7.04 7.33
CA GLY A 214 4.84 -7.17 6.14
C GLY A 214 4.91 -8.59 5.58
N PHE A 215 6.09 -9.20 5.49
CA PHE A 215 6.21 -10.57 5.02
C PHE A 215 5.50 -11.59 5.93
N HIS A 216 5.49 -11.38 7.23
CA HIS A 216 4.70 -12.23 8.16
C HIS A 216 3.19 -11.94 8.09
N SER A 217 2.80 -10.70 7.80
CA SER A 217 1.40 -10.29 7.75
C SER A 217 0.69 -10.76 6.47
N VAL A 218 1.34 -10.55 5.32
CA VAL A 218 0.77 -10.72 3.98
C VAL A 218 1.66 -11.61 3.11
N ASN A 219 2.12 -12.72 3.69
CA ASN A 219 3.04 -13.65 3.03
C ASN A 219 2.52 -14.20 1.70
N LYS A 220 1.25 -14.60 1.67
CA LYS A 220 0.63 -15.17 0.46
C LYS A 220 0.53 -14.14 -0.66
N GLU A 221 0.17 -12.91 -0.30
CA GLU A 221 0.08 -11.76 -1.19
C GLU A 221 1.46 -11.42 -1.76
N MET A 222 2.50 -11.37 -0.91
CA MET A 222 3.89 -11.13 -1.33
C MET A 222 4.43 -12.23 -2.26
N LEU A 223 4.15 -13.49 -1.96
CA LEU A 223 4.55 -14.62 -2.81
C LEU A 223 3.83 -14.59 -4.16
N LEU A 224 2.53 -14.28 -4.16
CA LEU A 224 1.75 -14.16 -5.39
C LEU A 224 2.25 -12.99 -6.25
N LEU A 225 2.50 -11.82 -5.65
CA LEU A 225 3.11 -10.68 -6.36
C LEU A 225 4.46 -11.04 -6.95
N LYS A 226 5.29 -11.77 -6.21
CA LYS A 226 6.61 -12.24 -6.70
C LYS A 226 6.50 -13.17 -7.89
N GLU A 227 5.49 -14.03 -7.92
CA GLU A 227 5.25 -15.00 -8.99
C GLU A 227 4.66 -14.32 -10.23
N GLU A 228 3.56 -13.58 -10.06
CA GLU A 228 2.78 -13.05 -11.18
C GLU A 228 3.24 -11.67 -11.64
N LYS A 229 3.76 -10.85 -10.73
CA LYS A 229 4.19 -9.46 -11.00
C LYS A 229 3.15 -8.68 -11.80
N THR A 230 1.92 -8.72 -11.30
CA THR A 230 0.74 -8.18 -11.97
C THR A 230 -0.03 -7.26 -11.01
N LEU A 231 -0.66 -6.24 -11.54
CA LEU A 231 -1.71 -5.46 -10.88
C LEU A 231 -2.92 -5.36 -11.80
N TYR A 232 -4.06 -5.01 -11.25
CA TYR A 232 -5.31 -4.81 -11.97
C TYR A 232 -5.81 -3.39 -11.76
N ARG A 233 -6.10 -2.66 -12.83
CA ARG A 233 -6.42 -1.22 -12.83
C ARG A 233 -7.78 -0.92 -13.39
N HIS A 234 -8.53 -0.10 -12.65
CA HIS A 234 -9.77 0.53 -13.08
C HIS A 234 -9.50 2.03 -13.32
N ASN A 235 -9.72 2.51 -14.52
CA ASN A 235 -9.54 3.92 -14.91
C ASN A 235 -10.87 4.68 -14.88
N TYR A 236 -10.86 5.92 -14.31
CA TYR A 236 -12.06 6.75 -14.14
C TYR A 236 -11.87 8.18 -14.63
#